data_2e4463c43d75eaf66e614a79d826405f
#
_entry.id   2e4463c43d75eaf66e614a79d826405f
#
_cell.length_a   1.000
_cell.length_b   1.000
_cell.length_c   1.000
_cell.angle_alpha   90.00
_cell.angle_beta   90.00
_cell.angle_gamma   90.00
#
_symmetry.space_group_name_H-M   'P 1'
#
loop_
_entity.id
_entity.type
_entity.pdbx_description
1 polymer ?
#
loop_
_entity_poly.entity_id
_entity_poly.type
_entity_poly.pdbx_seq_one_letter_code
_entity_poly.pdbx_strand_id
1 'polypeptide(L)'
;NQFKVHARETKIPDVVMFINGIPVVVGELKTPVRPAVSWYDGAHEVHDIYENAVPQLFVPNILSFATEGKELYYGAVRCPLEFWAPWRLENDEDAIAKRLGLGEVGKELSDLLNPARLLDVMRNFSLFSTDKKKRRIKIIPRFQQYEGANKIVERVKEGRVKKGLIWHFQGSGKSFLMVFAAQKLRREPDLKSPTVIVL
;
A
#
# COMPACT_ATOMS: atom_id res chain seq x y z
N ASN A 1 3.33 -1.14 -25.85
CA ASN A 1 2.47 -2.33 -25.78
C ASN A 1 1.64 -2.24 -24.50
N GLN A 2 0.30 -2.28 -24.63
CA GLN A 2 -0.59 -2.30 -23.48
C GLN A 2 -0.79 -3.74 -23.00
N PHE A 3 -0.74 -3.96 -21.68
CA PHE A 3 -1.01 -5.27 -21.10
C PHE A 3 -2.52 -5.54 -21.10
N LYS A 4 -2.94 -6.60 -21.83
CA LYS A 4 -4.35 -7.00 -21.93
C LYS A 4 -4.60 -8.21 -21.05
N VAL A 5 -5.63 -8.12 -20.23
CA VAL A 5 -6.09 -9.23 -19.38
C VAL A 5 -7.44 -9.72 -19.87
N HIS A 6 -7.51 -11.00 -20.16
CA HIS A 6 -8.73 -11.65 -20.65
C HIS A 6 -9.29 -12.56 -19.55
N ALA A 7 -10.55 -12.34 -19.15
CA ALA A 7 -11.31 -13.21 -18.27
C ALA A 7 -12.79 -13.17 -18.65
N ARG A 8 -13.64 -12.68 -17.75
CA ARG A 8 -15.07 -12.44 -18.07
C ARG A 8 -15.20 -11.36 -19.14
N GLU A 9 -14.32 -10.38 -19.08
CA GLU A 9 -14.18 -9.30 -20.05
C GLU A 9 -12.69 -9.07 -20.31
N THR A 10 -12.38 -8.32 -21.37
CA THR A 10 -11.00 -7.85 -21.60
C THR A 10 -10.83 -6.49 -20.97
N LYS A 11 -9.81 -6.36 -20.12
CA LYS A 11 -9.41 -5.07 -19.51
C LYS A 11 -7.96 -4.75 -19.84
N ILE A 12 -7.66 -3.48 -19.85
CA ILE A 12 -6.34 -2.93 -20.21
C ILE A 12 -5.96 -1.92 -19.12
N PRO A 13 -5.47 -2.37 -17.95
CA PRO A 13 -4.97 -1.45 -16.92
C PRO A 13 -3.80 -0.63 -17.46
N ASP A 14 -3.70 0.63 -17.04
CA ASP A 14 -2.62 1.52 -17.46
C ASP A 14 -1.26 1.03 -16.96
N VAL A 15 -1.20 0.54 -15.73
CA VAL A 15 0.01 0.01 -15.11
C VAL A 15 -0.25 -1.35 -14.47
N VAL A 16 0.59 -2.33 -14.80
CA VAL A 16 0.68 -3.60 -14.09
C VAL A 16 2.14 -3.86 -13.77
N MET A 17 2.48 -3.94 -12.50
CA MET A 17 3.84 -4.24 -12.06
C MET A 17 3.96 -5.72 -11.73
N PHE A 18 5.02 -6.33 -12.23
CA PHE A 18 5.33 -7.75 -12.02
C PHE A 18 6.59 -7.92 -11.18
N ILE A 19 6.58 -8.88 -10.27
CA ILE A 19 7.77 -9.40 -9.60
C ILE A 19 7.88 -10.87 -9.96
N ASN A 20 8.97 -11.26 -10.63
CA ASN A 20 9.19 -12.64 -11.11
C ASN A 20 8.00 -13.19 -11.93
N GLY A 21 7.41 -12.37 -12.79
CA GLY A 21 6.26 -12.76 -13.62
C GLY A 21 4.90 -12.79 -12.90
N ILE A 22 4.85 -12.49 -11.59
CA ILE A 22 3.62 -12.43 -10.82
C ILE A 22 3.14 -10.97 -10.77
N PRO A 23 1.89 -10.67 -11.20
CA PRO A 23 1.34 -9.31 -11.15
C PRO A 23 1.05 -8.93 -9.70
N VAL A 24 1.75 -7.94 -9.17
CA VAL A 24 1.66 -7.56 -7.75
C VAL A 24 1.04 -6.19 -7.51
N VAL A 25 1.03 -5.33 -8.53
CA VAL A 25 0.40 -4.00 -8.45
C VAL A 25 -0.43 -3.76 -9.70
N VAL A 26 -1.58 -3.13 -9.52
CA VAL A 26 -2.42 -2.59 -10.60
C VAL A 26 -2.58 -1.09 -10.38
N GLY A 27 -2.36 -0.29 -11.41
CA GLY A 27 -2.49 1.16 -11.34
C GLY A 27 -3.33 1.72 -12.46
N GLU A 28 -4.04 2.79 -12.16
CA GLU A 28 -4.84 3.54 -13.13
C GLU A 28 -4.44 5.01 -13.12
N LEU A 29 -4.21 5.56 -14.30
CA LEU A 29 -3.75 6.91 -14.50
C LEU A 29 -4.86 7.72 -15.16
N LYS A 30 -5.20 8.87 -14.60
CA LYS A 30 -6.17 9.79 -15.17
C LYS A 30 -5.49 11.08 -15.62
N THR A 31 -6.12 11.77 -16.56
CA THR A 31 -5.55 13.00 -17.10
C THR A 31 -5.71 14.17 -16.14
N PRO A 32 -4.63 14.92 -15.83
CA PRO A 32 -4.71 16.12 -14.99
C PRO A 32 -5.37 17.32 -15.66
N VAL A 33 -5.64 17.24 -16.97
CA VAL A 33 -6.13 18.37 -17.79
C VAL A 33 -7.63 18.59 -17.63
N ARG A 34 -8.38 17.58 -17.23
CA ARG A 34 -9.84 17.66 -17.03
C ARG A 34 -10.14 17.92 -15.55
N PRO A 35 -10.64 19.12 -15.18
CA PRO A 35 -10.90 19.46 -13.77
C PRO A 35 -11.91 18.55 -13.05
N ALA A 36 -12.79 17.90 -13.80
CA ALA A 36 -13.81 16.99 -13.25
C ALA A 36 -13.31 15.56 -13.03
N VAL A 37 -12.06 15.24 -13.39
CA VAL A 37 -11.47 13.91 -13.26
C VAL A 37 -10.43 13.93 -12.13
N SER A 38 -10.54 12.98 -11.22
CA SER A 38 -9.67 12.84 -10.05
C SER A 38 -9.08 11.42 -9.95
N TRP A 39 -8.18 11.22 -9.00
CA TRP A 39 -7.71 9.88 -8.63
C TRP A 39 -8.88 8.93 -8.31
N TYR A 40 -9.99 9.45 -7.76
CA TYR A 40 -11.15 8.66 -7.37
C TYR A 40 -11.77 7.91 -8.54
N ASP A 41 -11.81 8.53 -9.74
CA ASP A 41 -12.33 7.89 -10.95
C ASP A 41 -11.47 6.69 -11.35
N GLY A 42 -10.14 6.82 -11.23
CA GLY A 42 -9.21 5.71 -11.45
C GLY A 42 -9.36 4.61 -10.38
N ALA A 43 -9.49 5.00 -9.13
CA ALA A 43 -9.69 4.05 -8.03
C ALA A 43 -11.02 3.28 -8.18
N HIS A 44 -12.08 3.96 -8.59
CA HIS A 44 -13.38 3.34 -8.90
C HIS A 44 -13.25 2.34 -10.06
N GLU A 45 -12.50 2.68 -11.10
CA GLU A 45 -12.28 1.78 -12.23
C GLU A 45 -11.55 0.51 -11.82
N VAL A 46 -10.51 0.63 -10.99
CA VAL A 46 -9.79 -0.54 -10.45
C VAL A 46 -10.69 -1.36 -9.53
N HIS A 47 -11.31 -0.73 -8.54
CA HIS A 47 -12.05 -1.41 -7.48
C HIS A 47 -13.38 -2.00 -7.97
N ASP A 48 -14.20 -1.22 -8.68
CA ASP A 48 -15.55 -1.64 -9.03
C ASP A 48 -15.61 -2.34 -10.39
N ILE A 49 -14.69 -2.03 -11.31
CA ILE A 49 -14.71 -2.60 -12.66
C ILE A 49 -13.68 -3.71 -12.81
N TYR A 50 -12.38 -3.45 -12.59
CA TYR A 50 -11.33 -4.44 -12.87
C TYR A 50 -11.36 -5.62 -11.91
N GLU A 51 -11.55 -5.38 -10.61
CA GLU A 51 -11.62 -6.48 -9.61
C GLU A 51 -12.78 -7.47 -9.90
N ASN A 52 -13.85 -7.00 -10.52
CA ASN A 52 -14.99 -7.84 -10.91
C ASN A 52 -14.81 -8.48 -12.29
N ALA A 53 -14.26 -7.77 -13.25
CA ALA A 53 -14.11 -8.23 -14.62
C ALA A 53 -12.94 -9.22 -14.79
N VAL A 54 -11.82 -8.99 -14.09
CA VAL A 54 -10.58 -9.76 -14.21
C VAL A 54 -10.01 -10.16 -12.84
N PRO A 55 -10.78 -10.85 -11.98
CA PRO A 55 -10.44 -11.11 -10.58
C PRO A 55 -9.14 -11.90 -10.41
N GLN A 56 -8.73 -12.70 -11.39
CA GLN A 56 -7.47 -13.46 -11.34
C GLN A 56 -6.23 -12.55 -11.30
N LEU A 57 -6.29 -11.34 -11.88
CA LEU A 57 -5.22 -10.36 -11.80
C LEU A 57 -4.95 -9.90 -10.37
N PHE A 58 -6.00 -9.92 -9.53
CA PHE A 58 -5.96 -9.42 -8.15
C PHE A 58 -5.66 -10.50 -7.10
N VAL A 59 -5.55 -11.77 -7.48
CA VAL A 59 -5.19 -12.85 -6.54
C VAL A 59 -3.83 -12.61 -5.88
N PRO A 60 -2.74 -12.31 -6.62
CA PRO A 60 -1.43 -12.02 -6.04
C PRO A 60 -1.23 -10.54 -5.73
N ASN A 61 -2.22 -9.69 -5.97
CA ASN A 61 -2.10 -8.23 -5.84
C ASN A 61 -1.69 -7.83 -4.41
N ILE A 62 -0.63 -7.05 -4.27
CA ILE A 62 -0.19 -6.45 -3.00
C ILE A 62 -1.01 -5.20 -2.72
N LEU A 63 -1.06 -4.29 -3.68
CA LEU A 63 -1.84 -3.06 -3.64
C LEU A 63 -2.25 -2.62 -5.03
N SER A 64 -3.22 -1.71 -5.08
CA SER A 64 -3.57 -0.97 -6.28
C SER A 64 -3.44 0.52 -6.02
N PHE A 65 -3.21 1.32 -7.05
CA PHE A 65 -3.13 2.76 -6.92
C PHE A 65 -3.89 3.47 -8.05
N ALA A 66 -4.23 4.73 -7.79
CA ALA A 66 -4.78 5.64 -8.78
C ALA A 66 -4.22 7.05 -8.60
N THR A 67 -4.02 7.74 -9.70
CA THR A 67 -3.54 9.12 -9.72
C THR A 67 -4.02 9.86 -10.96
N GLU A 68 -4.21 11.17 -10.82
CA GLU A 68 -4.37 12.09 -11.96
C GLU A 68 -3.16 13.03 -12.11
N GLY A 69 -2.04 12.70 -11.45
CA GLY A 69 -0.79 13.46 -11.53
C GLY A 69 -0.65 14.59 -10.50
N LYS A 70 -1.68 14.88 -9.70
CA LYS A 70 -1.64 15.84 -8.59
C LYS A 70 -1.71 15.15 -7.23
N GLU A 71 -2.49 14.07 -7.16
CA GLU A 71 -2.67 13.26 -5.96
C GLU A 71 -2.45 11.79 -6.29
N LEU A 72 -1.92 11.05 -5.34
CA LEU A 72 -1.71 9.60 -5.40
C LEU A 72 -2.44 8.93 -4.24
N TYR A 73 -3.36 8.02 -4.56
CA TYR A 73 -4.03 7.18 -3.58
C TYR A 73 -3.83 5.71 -3.89
N TYR A 74 -3.76 4.90 -2.85
CA TYR A 74 -3.60 3.47 -2.96
C TYR A 74 -4.51 2.73 -1.99
N GLY A 75 -4.82 1.49 -2.33
CA GLY A 75 -5.64 0.62 -1.52
C GLY A 75 -5.35 -0.85 -1.79
N ALA A 76 -5.97 -1.72 -1.01
CA ALA A 76 -5.90 -3.16 -1.19
C ALA A 76 -7.13 -3.68 -1.93
N VAL A 77 -7.02 -4.88 -2.47
CA VAL A 77 -8.13 -5.55 -3.14
C VAL A 77 -9.36 -5.67 -2.23
N ARG A 78 -10.52 -5.30 -2.75
CA ARG A 78 -11.83 -5.24 -2.05
C ARG A 78 -11.87 -4.30 -0.85
N CYS A 79 -10.86 -3.46 -0.67
CA CYS A 79 -10.88 -2.41 0.34
C CYS A 79 -11.81 -1.29 -0.13
N PRO A 80 -12.86 -0.90 0.63
CA PRO A 80 -13.72 0.21 0.25
C PRO A 80 -12.93 1.48 -0.06
N LEU A 81 -13.33 2.22 -1.10
CA LEU A 81 -12.60 3.40 -1.57
C LEU A 81 -12.42 4.49 -0.51
N GLU A 82 -13.32 4.58 0.45
CA GLU A 82 -13.21 5.50 1.60
C GLU A 82 -11.98 5.23 2.50
N PHE A 83 -11.36 4.05 2.37
CA PHE A 83 -10.15 3.68 3.10
C PHE A 83 -8.89 3.76 2.25
N TRP A 84 -9.01 4.06 0.96
CA TRP A 84 -7.83 4.37 0.16
C TRP A 84 -7.15 5.61 0.75
N ALA A 85 -5.84 5.62 0.76
CA ALA A 85 -5.05 6.62 1.45
C ALA A 85 -3.93 7.15 0.57
N PRO A 86 -3.52 8.41 0.75
CA PRO A 86 -2.35 8.92 0.08
C PRO A 86 -1.09 8.25 0.63
N TRP A 87 -0.13 7.99 -0.25
CA TRP A 87 1.24 7.74 0.12
C TRP A 87 1.98 9.07 0.22
N ARG A 88 2.82 9.25 1.22
CA ARG A 88 3.58 10.48 1.40
C ARG A 88 5.05 10.15 1.64
N LEU A 89 5.93 11.10 1.38
CA LEU A 89 7.35 10.98 1.70
C LEU A 89 7.64 11.70 3.02
N GLU A 90 8.38 11.06 3.93
CA GLU A 90 8.95 11.77 5.09
C GLU A 90 10.16 12.63 4.68
N ASN A 91 10.96 12.14 3.74
CA ASN A 91 12.17 12.80 3.26
C ASN A 91 12.22 12.83 1.73
N ASP A 92 12.52 14.01 1.17
CA ASP A 92 12.63 14.25 -0.28
C ASP A 92 13.96 13.74 -0.89
N GLU A 93 14.50 12.62 -0.38
CA GLU A 93 15.85 12.14 -0.72
C GLU A 93 15.88 10.90 -1.63
N ASP A 94 14.80 10.58 -2.36
CA ASP A 94 14.85 9.49 -3.32
C ASP A 94 15.82 9.85 -4.46
N ALA A 95 16.99 9.19 -4.47
CA ALA A 95 18.02 9.38 -5.46
C ALA A 95 17.55 9.05 -6.88
N ILE A 96 16.63 8.10 -7.03
CA ILE A 96 16.04 7.71 -8.33
C ILE A 96 15.12 8.83 -8.80
N ALA A 97 14.24 9.32 -7.94
CA ALA A 97 13.33 10.41 -8.26
C ALA A 97 14.07 11.69 -8.64
N LYS A 98 15.13 12.05 -7.89
CA LYS A 98 16.01 13.19 -8.22
C LYS A 98 16.68 13.01 -9.59
N ARG A 99 17.24 11.83 -9.85
CA ARG A 99 17.91 11.52 -11.13
C ARG A 99 16.96 11.61 -12.33
N LEU A 100 15.71 11.21 -12.14
CA LEU A 100 14.69 11.22 -13.19
C LEU A 100 13.92 12.55 -13.28
N GLY A 101 14.16 13.50 -12.39
CA GLY A 101 13.45 14.78 -12.34
C GLY A 101 11.95 14.63 -12.08
N LEU A 102 11.56 13.66 -11.26
CA LEU A 102 10.16 13.38 -10.97
C LEU A 102 9.52 14.50 -10.11
N GLY A 103 8.29 14.87 -10.43
CA GLY A 103 7.44 15.70 -9.57
C GLY A 103 6.98 14.93 -8.30
N GLU A 104 6.26 15.61 -7.40
CA GLU A 104 5.84 15.06 -6.10
C GLU A 104 5.15 13.69 -6.22
N VAL A 105 4.11 13.57 -7.04
CA VAL A 105 3.41 12.29 -7.27
C VAL A 105 4.35 11.20 -7.82
N GLY A 106 5.28 11.58 -8.70
CA GLY A 106 6.26 10.64 -9.25
C GLY A 106 7.22 10.13 -8.17
N LYS A 107 7.62 10.97 -7.22
CA LYS A 107 8.45 10.59 -6.07
C LYS A 107 7.68 9.68 -5.12
N GLU A 108 6.45 10.04 -4.75
CA GLU A 108 5.57 9.22 -3.92
C GLU A 108 5.34 7.84 -4.54
N LEU A 109 5.11 7.79 -5.86
CA LEU A 109 4.91 6.55 -6.60
C LEU A 109 6.18 5.70 -6.63
N SER A 110 7.35 6.32 -6.88
CA SER A 110 8.66 5.63 -6.86
C SER A 110 8.92 4.99 -5.50
N ASP A 111 8.63 5.69 -4.41
CA ASP A 111 8.78 5.18 -3.05
C ASP A 111 7.78 4.07 -2.74
N LEU A 112 6.49 4.27 -3.03
CA LEU A 112 5.44 3.26 -2.82
C LEU A 112 5.73 1.96 -3.57
N LEU A 113 6.19 2.05 -4.82
CA LEU A 113 6.44 0.91 -5.69
C LEU A 113 7.85 0.33 -5.55
N ASN A 114 8.65 0.80 -4.60
CA ASN A 114 9.95 0.20 -4.32
C ASN A 114 9.79 -1.31 -4.05
N PRO A 115 10.50 -2.19 -4.77
CA PRO A 115 10.34 -3.65 -4.64
C PRO A 115 10.55 -4.17 -3.22
N ALA A 116 11.54 -3.63 -2.48
CA ALA A 116 11.78 -4.03 -1.10
C ALA A 116 10.62 -3.66 -0.19
N ARG A 117 10.00 -2.48 -0.41
CA ARG A 117 8.82 -2.02 0.32
C ARG A 117 7.60 -2.88 0.00
N LEU A 118 7.35 -3.16 -1.27
CA LEU A 118 6.25 -4.04 -1.68
C LEU A 118 6.36 -5.42 -1.06
N LEU A 119 7.56 -6.01 -1.04
CA LEU A 119 7.81 -7.31 -0.42
C LEU A 119 7.64 -7.23 1.11
N ASP A 120 8.04 -6.13 1.75
CA ASP A 120 7.83 -5.90 3.18
C ASP A 120 6.33 -5.77 3.49
N VAL A 121 5.57 -5.01 2.68
CA VAL A 121 4.11 -4.90 2.81
C VAL A 121 3.44 -6.26 2.65
N MET A 122 3.83 -7.03 1.65
CA MET A 122 3.30 -8.37 1.44
C MET A 122 3.56 -9.28 2.64
N ARG A 123 4.79 -9.28 3.15
CA ARG A 123 5.23 -10.19 4.22
C ARG A 123 4.71 -9.78 5.58
N ASN A 124 4.81 -8.49 5.92
CA ASN A 124 4.66 -8.01 7.29
C ASN A 124 3.45 -7.11 7.53
N PHE A 125 2.85 -6.56 6.48
CA PHE A 125 1.82 -5.53 6.58
C PHE A 125 0.53 -5.89 5.83
N SER A 126 0.31 -7.16 5.52
CA SER A 126 -0.93 -7.63 4.90
C SER A 126 -1.75 -8.41 5.91
N LEU A 127 -2.99 -7.99 6.11
CA LEU A 127 -3.99 -8.63 6.97
C LEU A 127 -5.23 -8.93 6.15
N PHE A 128 -6.01 -9.88 6.62
CA PHE A 128 -7.32 -10.19 6.06
C PHE A 128 -8.38 -10.05 7.15
N SER A 129 -9.47 -9.38 6.79
CA SER A 129 -10.62 -9.19 7.66
C SER A 129 -11.90 -9.49 6.90
N THR A 130 -13.02 -9.38 7.58
CA THR A 130 -14.35 -9.56 6.98
C THR A 130 -15.10 -8.24 7.16
N ASP A 131 -15.67 -7.73 6.07
CA ASP A 131 -16.50 -6.52 6.10
C ASP A 131 -17.89 -6.80 6.72
N LYS A 132 -18.68 -5.73 6.89
CA LYS A 132 -20.06 -5.83 7.41
C LYS A 132 -20.98 -6.73 6.56
N LYS A 133 -20.64 -6.92 5.28
CA LYS A 133 -21.36 -7.80 4.35
C LYS A 133 -20.79 -9.22 4.31
N LYS A 134 -19.94 -9.60 5.28
CA LYS A 134 -19.26 -10.89 5.38
C LYS A 134 -18.34 -11.22 4.20
N ARG A 135 -17.88 -10.22 3.44
CA ARG A 135 -16.92 -10.40 2.36
C ARG A 135 -15.50 -10.27 2.91
N ARG A 136 -14.63 -11.13 2.44
CA ARG A 136 -13.19 -11.04 2.80
C ARG A 136 -12.57 -9.84 2.13
N ILE A 137 -11.94 -8.98 2.92
CA ILE A 137 -11.19 -7.80 2.50
C ILE A 137 -9.73 -7.94 2.92
N LYS A 138 -8.85 -7.38 2.11
CA LYS A 138 -7.43 -7.24 2.44
C LYS A 138 -7.20 -5.86 3.05
N ILE A 139 -6.36 -5.80 4.08
CA ILE A 139 -5.95 -4.56 4.75
C ILE A 139 -4.44 -4.44 4.61
N ILE A 140 -4.00 -3.29 4.13
CA ILE A 140 -2.60 -2.88 4.05
C ILE A 140 -2.40 -1.59 4.86
N PRO A 141 -1.18 -1.23 5.26
CA PRO A 141 -0.95 -0.09 6.13
C PRO A 141 -1.16 1.21 5.37
N ARG A 142 -1.62 2.23 6.06
CA ARG A 142 -1.42 3.61 5.64
C ARG A 142 0.04 3.99 5.84
N PHE A 143 0.53 5.01 5.13
CA PHE A 143 1.91 5.47 5.23
C PHE A 143 2.40 5.62 6.68
N GLN A 144 1.67 6.38 7.51
CA GLN A 144 2.05 6.59 8.91
C GLN A 144 2.05 5.32 9.76
N GLN A 145 1.25 4.31 9.40
CA GLN A 145 1.26 3.01 10.10
C GLN A 145 2.48 2.19 9.69
N TYR A 146 2.85 2.24 8.40
CA TYR A 146 4.05 1.58 7.88
C TYR A 146 5.30 2.16 8.54
N GLU A 147 5.46 3.49 8.50
CA GLU A 147 6.59 4.18 9.11
C GLU A 147 6.66 3.95 10.62
N GLY A 148 5.54 4.14 11.32
CA GLY A 148 5.49 3.96 12.76
C GLY A 148 5.84 2.56 13.22
N ALA A 149 5.35 1.53 12.53
CA ALA A 149 5.66 0.14 12.85
C ALA A 149 7.14 -0.18 12.58
N ASN A 150 7.71 0.32 11.49
CA ASN A 150 9.13 0.14 11.20
C ASN A 150 10.02 0.82 12.25
N LYS A 151 9.71 2.05 12.64
CA LYS A 151 10.42 2.76 13.72
C LYS A 151 10.34 2.04 15.07
N ILE A 152 9.22 1.37 15.39
CA ILE A 152 9.11 0.51 16.57
C ILE A 152 10.08 -0.65 16.46
N VAL A 153 10.07 -1.37 15.33
CA VAL A 153 10.91 -2.55 15.12
C VAL A 153 12.40 -2.19 15.20
N GLU A 154 12.81 -1.11 14.53
CA GLU A 154 14.20 -0.60 14.60
C GLU A 154 14.61 -0.30 16.04
N ARG A 155 13.79 0.45 16.77
CA ARG A 155 14.09 0.77 18.18
C ARG A 155 14.23 -0.45 19.06
N VAL A 156 13.37 -1.44 18.88
CA VAL A 156 13.45 -2.70 19.63
C VAL A 156 14.72 -3.47 19.28
N LYS A 157 15.10 -3.50 17.98
CA LYS A 157 16.35 -4.15 17.52
C LYS A 157 17.60 -3.47 18.06
N GLU A 158 17.63 -2.13 18.06
CA GLU A 158 18.74 -1.38 18.63
C GLU A 158 18.94 -1.64 20.13
N GLY A 159 17.86 -1.90 20.87
CA GLY A 159 17.87 -2.25 22.28
C GLY A 159 18.38 -1.17 23.25
N ARG A 160 18.79 -0.01 22.74
CA ARG A 160 19.37 1.09 23.56
C ARG A 160 18.32 1.84 24.37
N VAL A 161 17.20 2.17 23.74
CA VAL A 161 16.10 2.93 24.35
C VAL A 161 14.88 2.03 24.47
N LYS A 162 14.50 1.73 25.71
CA LYS A 162 13.40 0.78 26.02
C LYS A 162 12.00 1.42 26.05
N LYS A 163 11.89 2.71 25.80
CA LYS A 163 10.63 3.45 25.81
C LYS A 163 10.50 4.27 24.54
N GLY A 164 9.27 4.52 24.12
CA GLY A 164 8.97 5.38 22.97
C GLY A 164 7.55 5.89 23.04
N LEU A 165 7.30 7.00 22.38
CA LEU A 165 5.98 7.59 22.20
C LEU A 165 5.71 7.71 20.71
N ILE A 166 4.53 7.27 20.30
CA ILE A 166 4.02 7.49 18.95
C ILE A 166 2.83 8.44 19.07
N TRP A 167 2.98 9.58 18.43
CA TRP A 167 1.94 10.59 18.40
C TRP A 167 1.20 10.55 17.06
N HIS A 168 0.00 10.02 17.07
CA HIS A 168 -0.89 9.99 15.91
C HIS A 168 -2.25 10.56 16.28
N PHE A 169 -2.89 11.28 15.36
CA PHE A 169 -4.22 11.84 15.56
C PHE A 169 -5.29 10.74 15.76
N GLN A 170 -6.44 11.13 16.29
CA GLN A 170 -7.58 10.23 16.47
C GLN A 170 -8.07 9.75 15.09
N GLY A 171 -8.40 8.48 14.95
CA GLY A 171 -8.82 7.90 13.67
C GLY A 171 -7.69 7.50 12.71
N SER A 172 -6.41 7.71 13.04
CA SER A 172 -5.26 7.31 12.22
C SER A 172 -5.05 5.81 12.08
N GLY A 173 -5.84 4.99 12.81
CA GLY A 173 -5.71 3.53 12.80
C GLY A 173 -4.58 3.00 13.68
N LYS A 174 -4.38 3.58 14.86
CA LYS A 174 -3.37 3.14 15.85
C LYS A 174 -3.44 1.64 16.18
N SER A 175 -4.65 1.07 16.22
CA SER A 175 -4.84 -0.37 16.45
C SER A 175 -4.18 -1.22 15.37
N PHE A 176 -4.29 -0.83 14.09
CA PHE A 176 -3.60 -1.52 13.00
C PHE A 176 -2.09 -1.34 13.09
N LEU A 177 -1.61 -0.15 13.47
CA LEU A 177 -0.18 0.06 13.70
C LEU A 177 0.36 -0.92 14.75
N MET A 178 -0.33 -1.11 15.88
CA MET A 178 0.07 -2.08 16.91
C MET A 178 0.10 -3.51 16.37
N VAL A 179 -0.92 -3.91 15.59
CA VAL A 179 -0.96 -5.24 14.97
C VAL A 179 0.20 -5.43 14.00
N PHE A 180 0.47 -4.47 13.12
CA PHE A 180 1.57 -4.54 12.17
C PHE A 180 2.93 -4.60 12.87
N ALA A 181 3.16 -3.76 13.88
CA ALA A 181 4.39 -3.79 14.65
C ALA A 181 4.57 -5.14 15.35
N ALA A 182 3.53 -5.67 16.01
CA ALA A 182 3.57 -6.97 16.66
C ALA A 182 3.86 -8.11 15.67
N GLN A 183 3.19 -8.09 14.50
CA GLN A 183 3.42 -9.08 13.44
C GLN A 183 4.87 -9.05 12.94
N LYS A 184 5.41 -7.86 12.69
CA LYS A 184 6.79 -7.70 12.21
C LYS A 184 7.81 -8.10 13.26
N LEU A 185 7.64 -7.67 14.53
CA LEU A 185 8.50 -8.07 15.64
C LEU A 185 8.55 -9.60 15.82
N ARG A 186 7.42 -10.29 15.72
CA ARG A 186 7.38 -11.76 15.83
C ARG A 186 8.09 -12.49 14.70
N ARG A 187 8.24 -11.85 13.55
CA ARG A 187 8.92 -12.39 12.36
C ARG A 187 10.40 -11.99 12.29
N GLU A 188 10.85 -11.13 13.19
CA GLU A 188 12.23 -10.69 13.22
C GLU A 188 13.12 -11.78 13.81
N PRO A 189 14.06 -12.36 13.02
CA PRO A 189 14.87 -13.49 13.47
C PRO A 189 15.71 -13.20 14.71
N ASP A 190 16.21 -11.97 14.83
CA ASP A 190 17.10 -11.54 15.91
C ASP A 190 16.41 -11.54 17.28
N LEU A 191 15.07 -11.44 17.29
CA LEU A 191 14.28 -11.35 18.53
C LEU A 191 13.83 -12.72 19.08
N LYS A 192 14.12 -13.83 18.41
CA LYS A 192 13.85 -15.21 18.86
C LYS A 192 12.42 -15.42 19.41
N SER A 193 11.41 -15.01 18.64
CA SER A 193 9.98 -15.12 19.01
C SER A 193 9.60 -14.32 20.26
N PRO A 194 9.64 -13.00 20.22
CA PRO A 194 9.34 -12.16 21.37
C PRO A 194 7.87 -12.26 21.80
N THR A 195 7.62 -12.11 23.09
CA THR A 195 6.27 -11.92 23.62
C THR A 195 5.87 -10.45 23.45
N VAL A 196 4.73 -10.21 22.84
CA VAL A 196 4.16 -8.86 22.67
C VAL A 196 2.90 -8.76 23.51
N ILE A 197 2.86 -7.80 24.44
CA ILE A 197 1.70 -7.53 25.30
C ILE A 197 1.13 -6.19 24.87
N VAL A 198 -0.17 -6.16 24.57
CA VAL A 198 -0.95 -4.95 24.25
C VAL A 198 -1.93 -4.73 25.40
N LEU A 199 -1.92 -3.55 26.01
CA LEU A 199 -2.75 -3.15 27.15
C LEU A 199 -3.77 -2.09 26.72
#